data_378183b67f9dead3cf79873ed24c08f2
#
_entry.id   378183b67f9dead3cf79873ed24c08f2
#
_cell.length_a   1.000
_cell.length_b   1.000
_cell.length_c   1.000
_cell.angle_alpha   90.00
_cell.angle_beta   90.00
_cell.angle_gamma   90.00
#
_symmetry.space_group_name_H-M   'P 1'
#
loop_
_entity.id
_entity.type
_entity.pdbx_description
1 polymer ?
#
loop_
_entity_poly.entity_id
_entity_poly.type
_entity_poly.pdbx_seq_one_letter_code
_entity_poly.pdbx_strand_id
1 'polypeptide(L)'
;MSQVATKAPAKAAATKTAAKKATAKPTPAVRATSQPTATLSLSSKNYSSWSLRGWLLARFAGLEFQEVMVSPDDADARKELLLLAPSIRVPCLTHEGAKVWNTLAIAQYLDEIKPDAGLLPKDRIARAHCRSVSGEMNSGFANLRASLPMNLKAHHPGYKIWAGAQPDIDRIIEIWTECLATYGGPFLFGKQRSMADAMYAPVATRFLTYDVQLDPACSAYCRTIMALPEMQEWVAAARLEPDEIEELDRVTREWRE
;
A
#
# COMPACT_ATOMS: atom_id res chain seq x y z
N MET A 1 47.30 -1.87 -78.57
CA MET A 1 48.15 -2.97 -78.97
C MET A 1 47.85 -4.16 -78.09
N SER A 2 47.42 -5.23 -78.73
CA SER A 2 47.47 -6.65 -78.50
C SER A 2 46.75 -7.18 -77.23
N GLN A 3 45.56 -7.80 -77.38
CA GLN A 3 45.27 -9.19 -77.83
C GLN A 3 46.12 -10.20 -77.07
N VAL A 4 45.55 -11.22 -76.40
CA VAL A 4 45.01 -12.50 -76.87
C VAL A 4 44.43 -13.25 -75.70
N ALA A 5 43.18 -13.62 -75.59
CA ALA A 5 42.42 -14.79 -76.01
C ALA A 5 42.74 -16.12 -75.34
N THR A 6 41.64 -16.70 -74.86
CA THR A 6 41.17 -18.11 -74.82
C THR A 6 41.74 -19.12 -73.86
N LYS A 7 40.86 -19.74 -73.00
CA LYS A 7 40.33 -21.07 -73.28
C LYS A 7 39.57 -21.65 -72.10
N ALA A 8 38.29 -21.99 -72.26
CA ALA A 8 37.64 -23.02 -71.46
C ALA A 8 38.04 -24.39 -72.07
N PRO A 9 37.85 -25.54 -71.41
CA PRO A 9 36.60 -26.09 -70.88
C PRO A 9 36.80 -27.05 -69.66
N ALA A 10 35.75 -27.44 -68.97
CA ALA A 10 35.23 -28.78 -68.98
C ALA A 10 34.22 -28.99 -67.82
N LYS A 11 33.10 -29.60 -68.15
CA LYS A 11 32.04 -30.13 -67.26
C LYS A 11 32.59 -31.30 -66.42
N ALA A 12 32.20 -31.28 -65.13
CA ALA A 12 32.07 -32.52 -64.39
C ALA A 12 30.80 -32.46 -63.52
N ALA A 13 29.95 -33.45 -63.72
CA ALA A 13 28.71 -33.68 -62.98
C ALA A 13 29.02 -34.12 -61.53
N ALA A 14 28.32 -33.55 -60.58
CA ALA A 14 28.36 -34.06 -59.21
C ALA A 14 26.92 -34.11 -58.64
N THR A 15 26.62 -35.25 -58.24
CA THR A 15 25.47 -35.87 -57.53
C THR A 15 24.80 -35.00 -56.51
N LYS A 16 23.48 -34.90 -56.63
CA LYS A 16 22.58 -34.32 -55.61
C LYS A 16 22.45 -35.30 -54.45
N THR A 17 22.95 -34.97 -53.27
CA THR A 17 22.60 -35.61 -52.01
C THR A 17 21.67 -34.69 -51.28
N ALA A 18 20.39 -35.10 -51.15
CA ALA A 18 19.36 -34.41 -50.44
C ALA A 18 19.54 -34.52 -48.92
N ALA A 19 19.98 -33.47 -48.24
CA ALA A 19 20.00 -33.38 -46.78
C ALA A 19 18.59 -33.05 -46.28
N LYS A 20 18.04 -34.00 -45.54
CA LYS A 20 16.76 -33.91 -44.85
C LYS A 20 16.84 -32.87 -43.72
N LYS A 21 16.21 -31.71 -43.87
CA LYS A 21 16.16 -30.62 -42.89
C LYS A 21 15.24 -31.08 -41.75
N ALA A 22 15.79 -31.39 -40.60
CA ALA A 22 15.03 -31.64 -39.39
C ALA A 22 14.46 -30.35 -38.88
N THR A 23 13.15 -30.23 -38.86
CA THR A 23 12.41 -29.13 -38.21
C THR A 23 12.48 -29.26 -36.72
N ALA A 24 13.33 -28.48 -36.07
CA ALA A 24 13.33 -28.31 -34.62
C ALA A 24 12.03 -27.57 -34.21
N LYS A 25 11.24 -28.19 -33.31
CA LYS A 25 10.11 -27.53 -32.66
C LYS A 25 10.63 -26.32 -31.88
N PRO A 26 9.92 -25.16 -31.93
CA PRO A 26 10.31 -24.03 -31.10
C PRO A 26 10.09 -24.38 -29.64
N THR A 27 11.15 -24.27 -28.84
CA THR A 27 11.09 -24.31 -27.37
C THR A 27 10.21 -23.15 -26.90
N PRO A 28 9.25 -23.35 -25.99
CA PRO A 28 8.45 -22.23 -25.49
C PRO A 28 9.39 -21.23 -24.79
N ALA A 29 9.38 -19.99 -25.24
CA ALA A 29 10.09 -18.89 -24.62
C ALA A 29 9.62 -18.77 -23.17
N VAL A 30 10.53 -18.94 -22.23
CA VAL A 30 10.33 -18.61 -20.82
C VAL A 30 10.02 -17.12 -20.78
N ARG A 31 8.79 -16.78 -20.43
CA ARG A 31 8.35 -15.40 -20.25
C ARG A 31 9.24 -14.80 -19.17
N ALA A 32 10.17 -13.94 -19.57
CA ALA A 32 10.96 -13.18 -18.62
C ALA A 32 9.96 -12.38 -17.77
N THR A 33 9.91 -12.67 -16.47
CA THR A 33 9.19 -11.84 -15.51
C THR A 33 9.91 -10.50 -15.49
N SER A 34 9.32 -9.50 -16.14
CA SER A 34 9.81 -8.13 -16.05
C SER A 34 9.83 -7.73 -14.58
N GLN A 35 10.96 -7.24 -14.11
CA GLN A 35 11.06 -6.65 -12.76
C GLN A 35 10.00 -5.55 -12.65
N PRO A 36 9.28 -5.45 -11.52
CA PRO A 36 8.30 -4.40 -11.34
C PRO A 36 8.97 -3.04 -11.51
N THR A 37 8.33 -2.16 -12.28
CA THR A 37 8.84 -0.82 -12.60
C THR A 37 8.70 0.14 -11.41
N ALA A 38 8.05 -0.29 -10.34
CA ALA A 38 7.81 0.49 -9.12
C ALA A 38 8.45 -0.16 -7.90
N THR A 39 8.91 0.69 -6.98
CA THR A 39 9.30 0.28 -5.62
C THR A 39 8.55 1.11 -4.59
N LEU A 40 8.17 0.50 -3.47
CA LEU A 40 7.55 1.20 -2.35
C LEU A 40 8.40 0.96 -1.09
N SER A 41 9.01 2.04 -0.59
CA SER A 41 9.76 2.01 0.66
C SER A 41 8.80 2.06 1.84
N LEU A 42 8.97 1.13 2.76
CA LEU A 42 8.13 0.91 3.93
C LEU A 42 9.01 0.72 5.17
N SER A 43 8.48 1.00 6.34
CA SER A 43 9.06 0.57 7.62
C SER A 43 8.25 -0.59 8.23
N SER A 44 8.29 -0.78 9.55
CA SER A 44 7.59 -1.89 10.23
C SER A 44 6.13 -2.04 9.80
N LYS A 45 5.74 -3.24 9.44
CA LYS A 45 4.34 -3.58 9.14
C LYS A 45 3.49 -3.64 10.40
N ASN A 46 4.10 -3.94 11.55
CA ASN A 46 3.39 -3.97 12.83
C ASN A 46 3.04 -2.57 13.35
N TYR A 47 3.95 -1.61 13.23
CA TYR A 47 3.83 -0.32 13.91
C TYR A 47 3.59 0.87 12.97
N SER A 48 4.07 0.83 11.72
CA SER A 48 3.97 1.98 10.82
C SER A 48 2.61 2.11 10.14
N SER A 49 1.79 2.98 10.69
CA SER A 49 0.50 3.31 10.10
C SER A 49 0.61 4.06 8.76
N TRP A 50 1.69 4.80 8.56
CA TRP A 50 1.95 5.49 7.29
C TRP A 50 2.36 4.52 6.18
N SER A 51 3.19 3.53 6.50
CA SER A 51 3.55 2.46 5.57
C SER A 51 2.31 1.65 5.15
N LEU A 52 1.42 1.30 6.09
CA LEU A 52 0.15 0.63 5.78
C LEU A 52 -0.70 1.44 4.81
N ARG A 53 -0.85 2.76 5.04
CA ARG A 53 -1.62 3.63 4.13
C ARG A 53 -1.05 3.65 2.72
N GLY A 54 0.26 3.87 2.59
CA GLY A 54 0.93 3.91 1.28
C GLY A 54 0.81 2.58 0.55
N TRP A 55 0.97 1.49 1.27
CA TRP A 55 0.86 0.14 0.72
C TRP A 55 -0.57 -0.17 0.25
N LEU A 56 -1.59 0.13 1.06
CA LEU A 56 -2.99 -0.06 0.67
C LEU A 56 -3.36 0.77 -0.55
N LEU A 57 -2.90 2.02 -0.63
CA LEU A 57 -3.13 2.88 -1.80
C LEU A 57 -2.56 2.27 -3.07
N ALA A 58 -1.32 1.77 -3.04
CA ALA A 58 -0.69 1.12 -4.18
C ALA A 58 -1.42 -0.18 -4.58
N ARG A 59 -1.83 -0.99 -3.59
CA ARG A 59 -2.62 -2.22 -3.81
C ARG A 59 -4.01 -1.90 -4.36
N PHE A 60 -4.68 -0.89 -3.85
CA PHE A 60 -6.00 -0.46 -4.33
C PHE A 60 -5.94 0.09 -5.76
N ALA A 61 -4.85 0.74 -6.12
CA ALA A 61 -4.59 1.18 -7.49
C ALA A 61 -4.24 0.03 -8.46
N GLY A 62 -3.99 -1.17 -7.95
CA GLY A 62 -3.52 -2.29 -8.77
C GLY A 62 -2.13 -2.07 -9.35
N LEU A 63 -1.28 -1.28 -8.67
CA LEU A 63 0.10 -1.09 -9.07
C LEU A 63 0.93 -2.29 -8.62
N GLU A 64 1.68 -2.89 -9.54
CA GLU A 64 2.69 -3.90 -9.20
C GLU A 64 3.97 -3.18 -8.73
N PHE A 65 4.45 -3.51 -7.55
CA PHE A 65 5.64 -2.90 -6.96
C PHE A 65 6.44 -3.89 -6.12
N GLN A 66 7.71 -3.59 -5.95
CA GLN A 66 8.60 -4.27 -5.01
C GLN A 66 8.61 -3.50 -3.68
N GLU A 67 8.45 -4.20 -2.58
CA GLU A 67 8.62 -3.63 -1.24
C GLU A 67 10.10 -3.47 -0.91
N VAL A 68 10.47 -2.30 -0.39
CA VAL A 68 11.81 -1.99 0.11
C VAL A 68 11.68 -1.64 1.59
N MET A 69 12.08 -2.58 2.45
CA MET A 69 11.99 -2.36 3.89
C MET A 69 13.13 -1.45 4.36
N VAL A 70 12.77 -0.35 5.02
CA VAL A 70 13.69 0.56 5.72
C VAL A 70 13.77 0.09 7.16
N SER A 71 15.00 -0.11 7.66
CA SER A 71 15.21 -0.56 9.04
C SER A 71 14.53 0.36 10.04
N PRO A 72 13.89 -0.17 11.10
CA PRO A 72 13.38 0.65 12.20
C PRO A 72 14.46 1.49 12.90
N ASP A 73 15.74 1.08 12.79
CA ASP A 73 16.90 1.84 13.32
C ASP A 73 17.33 3.00 12.43
N ASP A 74 16.80 3.09 11.19
CA ASP A 74 17.00 4.27 10.36
C ASP A 74 16.39 5.49 11.03
N ALA A 75 17.18 6.57 11.15
CA ALA A 75 16.79 7.74 11.93
C ALA A 75 15.49 8.41 11.45
N ASP A 76 15.22 8.40 10.14
CA ASP A 76 13.99 8.96 9.59
C ASP A 76 12.79 8.02 9.77
N ALA A 77 12.99 6.70 9.58
CA ALA A 77 11.95 5.71 9.84
C ALA A 77 11.57 5.70 11.33
N ARG A 78 12.56 5.80 12.24
CA ARG A 78 12.32 5.85 13.68
C ARG A 78 11.55 7.10 14.11
N LYS A 79 11.87 8.26 13.55
CA LYS A 79 11.10 9.50 13.82
C LYS A 79 9.65 9.37 13.38
N GLU A 80 9.41 8.75 12.23
CA GLU A 80 8.04 8.47 11.74
C GLU A 80 7.29 7.53 12.68
N LEU A 81 7.92 6.42 13.06
CA LEU A 81 7.33 5.41 13.95
C LEU A 81 6.98 6.00 15.33
N LEU A 82 7.85 6.86 15.87
CA LEU A 82 7.65 7.55 17.14
C LEU A 82 6.79 8.82 17.02
N LEU A 83 6.23 9.10 15.84
CA LEU A 83 5.42 10.28 15.54
C LEU A 83 6.11 11.63 15.78
N LEU A 84 7.43 11.65 15.77
CA LEU A 84 8.23 12.86 16.03
C LEU A 84 8.32 13.80 14.83
N ALA A 85 8.32 13.23 13.62
CA ALA A 85 8.33 13.99 12.37
C ALA A 85 7.81 13.16 11.20
N PRO A 86 7.25 13.79 10.14
CA PRO A 86 6.97 13.10 8.89
C PRO A 86 8.26 12.58 8.25
N SER A 87 8.22 11.36 7.72
CA SER A 87 9.33 10.82 6.95
C SER A 87 9.18 11.14 5.46
N ILE A 88 10.28 11.49 4.82
CA ILE A 88 10.39 11.56 3.35
C ILE A 88 10.81 10.21 2.74
N ARG A 89 11.08 9.21 3.57
CA ARG A 89 11.57 7.90 3.17
C ARG A 89 10.49 6.82 3.21
N VAL A 90 9.50 6.96 4.11
CA VAL A 90 8.43 5.96 4.29
C VAL A 90 7.09 6.63 4.60
N PRO A 91 6.00 6.27 3.86
CA PRO A 91 6.05 5.55 2.60
C PRO A 91 6.63 6.42 1.49
N CYS A 92 7.42 5.80 0.61
CA CYS A 92 7.95 6.50 -0.56
C CYS A 92 7.82 5.59 -1.79
N LEU A 93 7.02 6.02 -2.75
CA LEU A 93 6.83 5.35 -4.03
C LEU A 93 7.83 5.89 -5.04
N THR A 94 8.59 4.98 -5.68
CA THR A 94 9.39 5.28 -6.86
C THR A 94 8.79 4.54 -8.04
N HIS A 95 8.42 5.26 -9.10
CA HIS A 95 7.80 4.69 -10.29
C HIS A 95 8.17 5.54 -11.51
N GLU A 96 8.73 4.91 -12.56
CA GLU A 96 9.09 5.55 -13.82
C GLU A 96 9.87 6.88 -13.68
N GLY A 97 10.81 6.92 -12.73
CA GLY A 97 11.62 8.11 -12.44
C GLY A 97 10.98 9.13 -11.50
N ALA A 98 9.69 9.03 -11.22
CA ALA A 98 9.03 9.82 -10.18
C ALA A 98 9.35 9.25 -8.79
N LYS A 99 9.61 10.15 -7.82
CA LYS A 99 9.76 9.81 -6.42
C LYS A 99 8.71 10.59 -5.63
N VAL A 100 7.75 9.86 -5.05
CA VAL A 100 6.57 10.42 -4.39
C VAL A 100 6.50 9.96 -2.95
N TRP A 101 6.47 10.88 -2.02
CA TRP A 101 6.30 10.63 -0.58
C TRP A 101 5.12 11.42 -0.04
N ASN A 102 4.67 11.10 1.18
CA ASN A 102 3.39 11.48 1.76
C ASN A 102 2.20 10.73 1.13
N THR A 103 1.35 10.18 1.98
CA THR A 103 0.25 9.31 1.52
C THR A 103 -0.77 10.01 0.63
N LEU A 104 -1.05 11.31 0.85
CA LEU A 104 -1.95 12.05 -0.04
C LEU A 104 -1.35 12.28 -1.41
N ALA A 105 -0.04 12.61 -1.47
CA ALA A 105 0.65 12.77 -2.74
C ALA A 105 0.74 11.44 -3.51
N ILE A 106 1.00 10.33 -2.79
CA ILE A 106 0.98 8.98 -3.37
C ILE A 106 -0.42 8.67 -3.92
N ALA A 107 -1.49 8.97 -3.16
CA ALA A 107 -2.86 8.73 -3.61
C ALA A 107 -3.21 9.55 -4.86
N GLN A 108 -2.80 10.81 -4.93
CA GLN A 108 -3.03 11.68 -6.08
C GLN A 108 -2.26 11.18 -7.31
N TYR A 109 -1.00 10.82 -7.14
CA TYR A 109 -0.18 10.25 -8.21
C TYR A 109 -0.77 8.95 -8.75
N LEU A 110 -1.21 8.06 -7.86
CA LEU A 110 -1.84 6.80 -8.24
C LEU A 110 -3.19 7.00 -8.96
N ASP A 111 -4.01 7.96 -8.53
CA ASP A 111 -5.26 8.31 -9.19
C ASP A 111 -5.02 8.87 -10.61
N GLU A 112 -3.93 9.62 -10.79
CA GLU A 112 -3.51 10.16 -12.09
C GLU A 112 -3.08 9.06 -13.06
N ILE A 113 -2.22 8.12 -12.61
CA ILE A 113 -1.67 7.05 -13.48
C ILE A 113 -2.60 5.83 -13.60
N LYS A 114 -3.58 5.68 -12.71
CA LYS A 114 -4.55 4.58 -12.65
C LYS A 114 -5.98 5.10 -12.41
N PRO A 115 -6.52 5.97 -13.26
CA PRO A 115 -7.82 6.65 -13.02
C PRO A 115 -8.99 5.67 -12.89
N ASP A 116 -8.90 4.49 -13.51
CA ASP A 116 -9.93 3.45 -13.46
C ASP A 116 -9.90 2.60 -12.19
N ALA A 117 -8.88 2.75 -11.35
CA ALA A 117 -8.77 2.01 -10.08
C ALA A 117 -9.83 2.43 -9.05
N GLY A 118 -10.42 3.63 -9.21
CA GLY A 118 -11.50 4.10 -8.35
C GLY A 118 -11.02 4.52 -6.96
N LEU A 119 -9.77 4.98 -6.84
CA LEU A 119 -9.26 5.54 -5.58
C LEU A 119 -10.08 6.74 -5.10
N LEU A 120 -10.64 7.49 -6.02
CA LEU A 120 -11.54 8.61 -5.73
C LEU A 120 -12.92 8.36 -6.32
N PRO A 121 -14.00 8.80 -5.64
CA PRO A 121 -15.37 8.76 -6.17
C PRO A 121 -15.50 9.51 -7.52
N LYS A 122 -16.30 8.96 -8.44
CA LYS A 122 -16.58 9.62 -9.73
C LYS A 122 -17.40 10.89 -9.58
N ASP A 123 -18.35 10.88 -8.65
CA ASP A 123 -19.15 12.08 -8.33
C ASP A 123 -18.25 13.19 -7.75
N ARG A 124 -18.43 14.41 -8.23
CA ARG A 124 -17.59 15.56 -7.86
C ARG A 124 -17.72 15.92 -6.38
N ILE A 125 -18.92 15.84 -5.81
CA ILE A 125 -19.18 16.21 -4.42
C ILE A 125 -18.61 15.14 -3.49
N ALA A 126 -18.89 13.88 -3.76
CA ALA A 126 -18.33 12.75 -3.03
C ALA A 126 -16.79 12.73 -3.11
N ARG A 127 -16.22 13.05 -4.27
CA ARG A 127 -14.76 13.15 -4.47
C ARG A 127 -14.15 14.27 -3.63
N ALA A 128 -14.78 15.44 -3.58
CA ALA A 128 -14.33 16.55 -2.74
C ALA A 128 -14.39 16.16 -1.25
N HIS A 129 -15.47 15.53 -0.81
CA HIS A 129 -15.62 15.05 0.56
C HIS A 129 -14.57 13.97 0.90
N CYS A 130 -14.34 13.00 0.00
CA CYS A 130 -13.31 11.97 0.16
C CYS A 130 -11.91 12.58 0.37
N ARG A 131 -11.57 13.62 -0.41
CA ARG A 131 -10.31 14.35 -0.23
C ARG A 131 -10.25 15.09 1.11
N SER A 132 -11.36 15.69 1.55
CA SER A 132 -11.43 16.43 2.81
C SER A 132 -11.19 15.52 4.01
N VAL A 133 -11.94 14.42 4.12
CA VAL A 133 -11.78 13.48 5.25
C VAL A 133 -10.42 12.78 5.23
N SER A 134 -9.86 12.53 4.05
CA SER A 134 -8.51 11.98 3.91
C SER A 134 -7.43 12.99 4.31
N GLY A 135 -7.63 14.27 3.99
CA GLY A 135 -6.78 15.38 4.40
C GLY A 135 -6.78 15.55 5.92
N GLU A 136 -7.98 15.51 6.53
CA GLU A 136 -8.15 15.57 7.98
C GLU A 136 -7.42 14.40 8.67
N MET A 137 -7.52 13.17 8.13
CA MET A 137 -6.78 12.02 8.66
C MET A 137 -5.26 12.18 8.50
N ASN A 138 -4.79 12.82 7.44
CA ASN A 138 -3.36 13.01 7.20
C ASN A 138 -2.73 13.98 8.21
N SER A 139 -3.41 15.07 8.54
CA SER A 139 -2.86 16.16 9.36
C SER A 139 -3.36 16.19 10.81
N GLY A 140 -4.52 15.59 11.07
CA GLY A 140 -5.20 15.60 12.37
C GLY A 140 -4.92 14.37 13.24
N PHE A 141 -5.69 14.26 14.32
CA PHE A 141 -5.78 13.11 15.22
C PHE A 141 -4.46 12.71 15.88
N ALA A 142 -3.66 13.71 16.28
CA ALA A 142 -2.36 13.48 16.91
C ALA A 142 -2.50 12.80 18.28
N ASN A 143 -3.52 13.17 19.06
CA ASN A 143 -3.75 12.61 20.39
C ASN A 143 -4.17 11.14 20.30
N LEU A 144 -5.05 10.78 19.37
CA LEU A 144 -5.39 9.39 19.09
C LEU A 144 -4.15 8.58 18.74
N ARG A 145 -3.31 9.07 17.81
CA ARG A 145 -2.13 8.33 17.36
C ARG A 145 -1.11 8.12 18.47
N ALA A 146 -0.92 9.12 19.33
CA ALA A 146 -0.01 9.03 20.47
C ALA A 146 -0.53 8.12 21.58
N SER A 147 -1.85 8.15 21.86
CA SER A 147 -2.46 7.38 22.94
C SER A 147 -2.77 5.94 22.58
N LEU A 148 -3.05 5.67 21.31
CA LEU A 148 -3.41 4.37 20.76
C LEU A 148 -2.45 4.02 19.61
N PRO A 149 -1.16 3.74 19.88
CA PRO A 149 -0.20 3.40 18.84
C PRO A 149 -0.65 2.15 18.08
N MET A 150 -0.36 2.08 16.77
CA MET A 150 -0.66 0.89 16.00
C MET A 150 0.26 -0.25 16.43
N ASN A 151 -0.32 -1.37 16.83
CA ASN A 151 0.36 -2.64 17.07
C ASN A 151 -0.59 -3.77 16.67
N LEU A 152 -0.33 -4.38 15.52
CA LEU A 152 -1.19 -5.42 14.94
C LEU A 152 -1.05 -6.78 15.62
N LYS A 153 -0.03 -6.95 16.46
CA LYS A 153 0.19 -8.16 17.27
C LYS A 153 -0.51 -8.09 18.63
N ALA A 154 -0.89 -6.88 19.05
CA ALA A 154 -1.41 -6.64 20.38
C ALA A 154 -2.95 -6.60 20.41
N HIS A 155 -3.50 -6.93 21.59
CA HIS A 155 -4.86 -6.66 21.99
C HIS A 155 -4.85 -6.26 23.48
N HIS A 156 -5.45 -5.13 23.77
CA HIS A 156 -5.43 -4.51 25.11
C HIS A 156 -6.84 -4.35 25.66
N PRO A 157 -7.49 -5.44 26.11
CA PRO A 157 -8.83 -5.37 26.68
C PRO A 157 -8.81 -4.54 27.96
N GLY A 158 -9.81 -3.65 28.11
CA GLY A 158 -9.94 -2.79 29.28
C GLY A 158 -8.90 -1.66 29.36
N TYR A 159 -8.21 -1.36 28.26
CA TYR A 159 -7.28 -0.23 28.21
C TYR A 159 -7.99 1.09 28.50
N LYS A 160 -7.43 1.87 29.45
CA LYS A 160 -7.96 3.17 29.80
C LYS A 160 -7.47 4.22 28.81
N ILE A 161 -8.35 4.58 27.90
CA ILE A 161 -8.05 5.60 26.90
C ILE A 161 -7.88 6.95 27.61
N TRP A 162 -6.79 7.64 27.32
CA TRP A 162 -6.56 8.98 27.84
C TRP A 162 -7.65 9.94 27.35
N ALA A 163 -8.24 10.70 28.28
CA ALA A 163 -9.34 11.61 27.96
C ALA A 163 -9.04 12.64 26.86
N GLY A 164 -7.77 13.03 26.71
CA GLY A 164 -7.34 13.94 25.62
C GLY A 164 -7.43 13.34 24.21
N ALA A 165 -7.52 12.01 24.09
CA ALA A 165 -7.74 11.36 22.80
C ALA A 165 -9.24 11.23 22.42
N GLN A 166 -10.15 11.42 23.38
CA GLN A 166 -11.59 11.23 23.15
C GLN A 166 -12.14 12.15 22.05
N PRO A 167 -11.78 13.46 21.98
CA PRO A 167 -12.23 14.32 20.89
C PRO A 167 -11.82 13.81 19.50
N ASP A 168 -10.62 13.23 19.37
CA ASP A 168 -10.16 12.65 18.10
C ASP A 168 -11.00 11.42 17.74
N ILE A 169 -11.32 10.57 18.72
CA ILE A 169 -12.16 9.38 18.54
C ILE A 169 -13.56 9.78 18.12
N ASP A 170 -14.18 10.72 18.84
CA ASP A 170 -15.55 11.21 18.57
C ASP A 170 -15.63 11.79 17.16
N ARG A 171 -14.64 12.58 16.75
CA ARG A 171 -14.59 13.15 15.41
C ARG A 171 -14.46 12.10 14.31
N ILE A 172 -13.69 11.05 14.54
CA ILE A 172 -13.56 9.94 13.59
C ILE A 172 -14.89 9.18 13.46
N ILE A 173 -15.56 8.90 14.59
CA ILE A 173 -16.87 8.25 14.60
C ILE A 173 -17.90 9.10 13.84
N GLU A 174 -17.91 10.41 14.05
CA GLU A 174 -18.77 11.34 13.30
C GLU A 174 -18.51 11.25 11.79
N ILE A 175 -17.25 11.33 11.35
CA ILE A 175 -16.87 11.22 9.94
C ILE A 175 -17.34 9.88 9.35
N TRP A 176 -17.09 8.77 10.04
CA TRP A 176 -17.49 7.46 9.54
C TRP A 176 -18.98 7.30 9.46
N THR A 177 -19.72 7.74 10.49
CA THR A 177 -21.18 7.70 10.53
C THR A 177 -21.79 8.52 9.39
N GLU A 178 -21.31 9.76 9.18
CA GLU A 178 -21.75 10.61 8.09
C GLU A 178 -21.47 9.98 6.72
N CYS A 179 -20.26 9.50 6.49
CA CYS A 179 -19.88 8.88 5.22
C CYS A 179 -20.71 7.63 4.93
N LEU A 180 -20.83 6.72 5.90
CA LEU A 180 -21.58 5.47 5.74
C LEU A 180 -23.07 5.72 5.50
N ALA A 181 -23.67 6.70 6.19
CA ALA A 181 -25.05 7.07 6.00
C ALA A 181 -25.28 7.74 4.62
N THR A 182 -24.37 8.63 4.21
CA THR A 182 -24.50 9.40 2.97
C THR A 182 -24.27 8.54 1.73
N TYR A 183 -23.28 7.64 1.76
CA TYR A 183 -22.85 6.90 0.57
C TYR A 183 -23.26 5.43 0.58
N GLY A 184 -23.90 4.94 1.65
CA GLY A 184 -24.55 3.63 1.71
C GLY A 184 -23.63 2.44 1.97
N GLY A 185 -22.39 2.65 2.40
CA GLY A 185 -21.48 1.56 2.80
C GLY A 185 -21.27 0.44 1.77
N PRO A 186 -20.53 -0.62 2.09
CA PRO A 186 -19.83 -0.91 3.36
C PRO A 186 -18.51 -0.13 3.57
N PHE A 187 -18.05 0.61 2.55
CA PHE A 187 -16.90 1.51 2.62
C PHE A 187 -17.36 2.97 2.79
N LEU A 188 -16.45 3.85 3.18
CA LEU A 188 -16.78 5.24 3.51
C LEU A 188 -17.44 5.99 2.34
N PHE A 189 -17.12 5.64 1.10
CA PHE A 189 -17.69 6.27 -0.10
C PHE A 189 -18.47 5.29 -0.98
N GLY A 190 -19.17 4.33 -0.37
CA GLY A 190 -20.11 3.44 -1.04
C GLY A 190 -19.64 1.99 -1.13
N LYS A 191 -19.91 1.34 -2.27
CA LYS A 191 -19.70 -0.11 -2.43
C LYS A 191 -18.25 -0.51 -2.73
N GLN A 192 -17.41 0.43 -3.13
CA GLN A 192 -16.01 0.18 -3.48
C GLN A 192 -15.10 0.93 -2.53
N ARG A 193 -13.97 0.29 -2.17
CA ARG A 193 -12.95 0.93 -1.37
C ARG A 193 -12.34 2.12 -2.10
N SER A 194 -11.99 3.15 -1.36
CA SER A 194 -11.45 4.40 -1.85
C SER A 194 -10.16 4.79 -1.13
N MET A 195 -9.59 5.92 -1.49
CA MET A 195 -8.47 6.53 -0.76
C MET A 195 -8.80 6.71 0.73
N ALA A 196 -10.02 7.13 1.07
CA ALA A 196 -10.41 7.33 2.46
C ALA A 196 -10.29 6.03 3.28
N ASP A 197 -10.67 4.89 2.71
CA ASP A 197 -10.58 3.60 3.41
C ASP A 197 -9.13 3.20 3.68
N ALA A 198 -8.20 3.45 2.75
CA ALA A 198 -6.77 3.27 2.99
C ALA A 198 -6.25 4.21 4.09
N MET A 199 -6.72 5.46 4.11
CA MET A 199 -6.31 6.45 5.12
C MET A 199 -6.83 6.10 6.52
N TYR A 200 -8.04 5.55 6.63
CA TYR A 200 -8.65 5.20 7.92
C TYR A 200 -8.39 3.73 8.36
N ALA A 201 -7.86 2.86 7.50
CA ALA A 201 -7.55 1.47 7.86
C ALA A 201 -6.71 1.32 9.14
N PRO A 202 -5.63 2.10 9.37
CA PRO A 202 -4.88 2.03 10.63
C PRO A 202 -5.69 2.47 11.85
N VAL A 203 -6.74 3.28 11.69
CA VAL A 203 -7.64 3.66 12.78
C VAL A 203 -8.53 2.48 13.14
N ALA A 204 -9.08 1.78 12.14
CA ALA A 204 -9.87 0.57 12.37
C ALA A 204 -9.06 -0.48 13.17
N THR A 205 -7.77 -0.67 12.85
CA THR A 205 -6.91 -1.57 13.61
C THR A 205 -6.75 -1.12 15.07
N ARG A 206 -6.52 0.19 15.31
CA ARG A 206 -6.40 0.75 16.66
C ARG A 206 -7.69 0.55 17.46
N PHE A 207 -8.84 0.85 16.87
CA PHE A 207 -10.13 0.71 17.56
C PHE A 207 -10.38 -0.74 18.00
N LEU A 208 -9.95 -1.72 17.20
CA LEU A 208 -10.02 -3.13 17.57
C LEU A 208 -8.95 -3.53 18.60
N THR A 209 -7.72 -3.01 18.50
CA THR A 209 -6.64 -3.32 19.44
C THR A 209 -6.97 -2.85 20.86
N TYR A 210 -7.65 -1.72 21.00
CA TYR A 210 -7.94 -1.07 22.30
C TYR A 210 -9.40 -1.16 22.72
N ASP A 211 -10.21 -1.99 22.08
CA ASP A 211 -11.65 -2.18 22.35
C ASP A 211 -12.44 -0.87 22.46
N VAL A 212 -12.16 0.09 21.55
CA VAL A 212 -12.90 1.36 21.49
C VAL A 212 -14.38 1.08 21.28
N GLN A 213 -15.22 1.68 22.11
CA GLN A 213 -16.67 1.52 22.01
C GLN A 213 -17.20 2.24 20.78
N LEU A 214 -17.80 1.49 19.87
CA LEU A 214 -18.30 1.96 18.59
C LEU A 214 -19.79 1.63 18.45
N ASP A 215 -20.50 2.46 17.73
CA ASP A 215 -21.83 2.12 17.24
C ASP A 215 -21.80 0.93 16.26
N PRO A 216 -22.95 0.29 15.97
CA PRO A 216 -23.00 -0.88 15.09
C PRO A 216 -22.47 -0.64 13.66
N ALA A 217 -22.65 0.56 13.10
CA ALA A 217 -22.21 0.89 11.75
C ALA A 217 -20.68 1.03 11.68
N CYS A 218 -20.08 1.78 12.60
CA CYS A 218 -18.63 1.93 12.73
C CYS A 218 -17.94 0.59 13.06
N SER A 219 -18.55 -0.23 13.93
CA SER A 219 -18.09 -1.59 14.21
C SER A 219 -18.13 -2.49 12.96
N ALA A 220 -19.18 -2.38 12.15
CA ALA A 220 -19.28 -3.12 10.88
C ALA A 220 -18.22 -2.64 9.88
N TYR A 221 -17.97 -1.34 9.82
CA TYR A 221 -16.90 -0.78 8.98
C TYR A 221 -15.52 -1.32 9.37
N CYS A 222 -15.17 -1.35 10.67
CA CYS A 222 -13.92 -1.96 11.12
C CYS A 222 -13.79 -3.41 10.64
N ARG A 223 -14.85 -4.22 10.77
CA ARG A 223 -14.85 -5.60 10.27
C ARG A 223 -14.67 -5.67 8.76
N THR A 224 -15.32 -4.78 8.01
CA THR A 224 -15.18 -4.69 6.55
C THR A 224 -13.74 -4.40 6.15
N ILE A 225 -13.08 -3.44 6.79
CA ILE A 225 -11.67 -3.11 6.53
C ILE A 225 -10.79 -4.31 6.84
N MET A 226 -10.95 -4.95 8.00
CA MET A 226 -10.13 -6.10 8.38
C MET A 226 -10.36 -7.35 7.52
N ALA A 227 -11.53 -7.46 6.87
CA ALA A 227 -11.86 -8.54 5.93
C ALA A 227 -11.24 -8.36 4.54
N LEU A 228 -10.70 -7.20 4.21
CA LEU A 228 -10.02 -6.98 2.93
C LEU A 228 -8.84 -7.95 2.76
N PRO A 229 -8.69 -8.62 1.60
CA PRO A 229 -7.55 -9.50 1.36
C PRO A 229 -6.20 -8.83 1.59
N GLU A 230 -6.10 -7.56 1.21
CA GLU A 230 -4.89 -6.75 1.40
C GLU A 230 -4.60 -6.54 2.90
N MET A 231 -5.62 -6.29 3.71
CA MET A 231 -5.44 -6.15 5.16
C MET A 231 -5.02 -7.47 5.81
N GLN A 232 -5.58 -8.58 5.38
CA GLN A 232 -5.20 -9.91 5.87
C GLN A 232 -3.74 -10.25 5.50
N GLU A 233 -3.32 -9.94 4.26
CA GLU A 233 -1.94 -10.09 3.80
C GLU A 233 -0.98 -9.25 4.66
N TRP A 234 -1.31 -7.98 4.88
CA TRP A 234 -0.50 -7.08 5.69
C TRP A 234 -0.38 -7.55 7.15
N VAL A 235 -1.50 -7.91 7.78
CA VAL A 235 -1.52 -8.41 9.17
C VAL A 235 -0.74 -9.72 9.31
N ALA A 236 -0.86 -10.63 8.34
CA ALA A 236 -0.09 -11.88 8.35
C ALA A 236 1.43 -11.59 8.28
N ALA A 237 1.84 -10.66 7.42
CA ALA A 237 3.24 -10.24 7.33
C ALA A 237 3.72 -9.53 8.61
N ALA A 238 2.90 -8.65 9.20
CA ALA A 238 3.22 -7.97 10.45
C ALA A 238 3.45 -8.95 11.61
N ARG A 239 2.69 -10.04 11.67
CA ARG A 239 2.86 -11.07 12.70
C ARG A 239 4.18 -11.83 12.60
N LEU A 240 4.80 -11.85 11.43
CA LEU A 240 6.09 -12.51 11.19
C LEU A 240 7.28 -11.58 11.44
N GLU A 241 7.07 -10.28 11.60
CA GLU A 241 8.16 -9.35 11.92
C GLU A 241 8.75 -9.69 13.30
N PRO A 242 10.09 -9.85 13.41
CA PRO A 242 10.73 -10.12 14.69
C PRO A 242 10.82 -8.87 15.57
N ASP A 243 10.80 -7.69 14.95
CA ASP A 243 11.11 -6.42 15.62
C ASP A 243 10.03 -6.04 16.63
N GLU A 244 10.48 -5.61 17.81
CA GLU A 244 9.70 -4.96 18.85
C GLU A 244 10.23 -3.53 19.01
N ILE A 245 9.33 -2.56 19.18
CA ILE A 245 9.68 -1.17 19.44
C ILE A 245 9.25 -0.86 20.87
N GLU A 246 10.21 -0.98 21.79
CA GLU A 246 9.97 -0.88 23.23
C GLU A 246 9.27 0.42 23.60
N GLU A 247 9.60 1.53 22.97
CA GLU A 247 8.99 2.82 23.25
C GLU A 247 7.48 2.85 22.93
N LEU A 248 7.05 2.15 21.88
CA LEU A 248 5.63 2.04 21.51
C LEU A 248 4.90 1.04 22.40
N ASP A 249 5.58 -0.07 22.73
CA ASP A 249 4.99 -1.10 23.59
C ASP A 249 4.91 -0.64 25.05
N ARG A 250 5.83 0.22 25.51
CA ARG A 250 5.82 0.81 26.84
C ARG A 250 4.57 1.67 27.08
N VAL A 251 4.14 2.46 26.11
CA VAL A 251 2.91 3.28 26.23
C VAL A 251 1.72 2.43 26.65
N THR A 252 1.66 1.19 26.19
CA THR A 252 0.55 0.27 26.51
C THR A 252 0.76 -0.55 27.77
N ARG A 253 2.01 -0.67 28.28
CA ARG A 253 2.35 -1.39 29.51
C ARG A 253 2.13 -0.53 30.75
N GLU A 254 2.56 0.73 30.72
CA GLU A 254 2.47 1.67 31.86
C GLU A 254 1.03 2.02 32.26
N TRP A 255 0.03 1.78 31.42
CA TRP A 255 -1.39 2.02 31.73
C TRP A 255 -2.12 0.78 32.26
N ARG A 256 -1.41 -0.33 32.50
CA ARG A 256 -1.98 -1.54 33.12
C ARG A 256 -1.80 -1.58 34.65
N GLU A 257 -0.93 -0.73 35.18
CA GLU A 257 -0.68 -0.54 36.62
C GLU A 257 -1.51 0.65 37.18
#